data_62cb7af249de5da3c02841681cea5169
#
_entry.id   62cb7af249de5da3c02841681cea5169
#
_cell.length_a   1.000
_cell.length_b   1.000
_cell.length_c   1.000
_cell.angle_alpha   90.00
_cell.angle_beta   90.00
_cell.angle_gamma   90.00
#
_symmetry.space_group_name_H-M   'P 1'
#
loop_
_entity.id
_entity.type
_entity.pdbx_description
1 polymer ?
#
loop_
_entity_poly.entity_id
_entity_poly.type
_entity_poly.pdbx_seq_one_letter_code
_entity_poly.pdbx_strand_id
1 'polypeptide(L)' 'MNDDLSKRGPADATRISLGEEWEVQYWTKVLGVSKERLADLVRQHGNSAEKIRAALK' A
#
# COMPACT_ATOMS: atom_id res chain seq x y z
N MET A 1 -4.77 7.30 -20.41
CA MET A 1 -4.59 7.42 -19.94
C MET A 1 -4.26 7.53 -18.92
N ASN A 2 -4.27 7.61 -18.40
CA ASN A 2 -4.00 7.75 -17.58
C ASN A 2 -3.07 7.26 -16.86
N ASP A 3 -2.36 6.82 -17.08
CA ASP A 3 -1.27 6.37 -16.57
C ASP A 3 -0.55 7.22 -15.73
N ASP A 4 -0.77 8.41 -15.77
CA ASP A 4 -0.11 9.38 -14.97
C ASP A 4 -0.32 9.16 -13.53
N LEU A 5 -1.40 8.58 -13.19
CA LEU A 5 -1.66 8.33 -11.79
C LEU A 5 -0.64 7.43 -11.20
N SER A 6 -0.16 6.50 -11.95
CA SER A 6 0.79 5.58 -11.37
C SER A 6 2.11 6.25 -11.16
N LYS A 7 2.36 7.39 -11.75
CA LYS A 7 3.60 8.06 -11.51
C LYS A 7 3.58 8.88 -10.29
N ARG A 8 2.43 9.11 -9.70
CA ARG A 8 2.39 9.93 -8.57
C ARG A 8 2.63 9.20 -7.35
N GLY A 9 2.36 8.04 -7.18
CA GLY A 9 2.58 7.35 -5.94
C GLY A 9 3.87 6.58 -5.99
N PRO A 10 3.97 5.47 -5.29
CA PRO A 10 5.12 4.61 -5.35
C PRO A 10 5.33 4.15 -6.78
N ALA A 11 6.53 3.83 -7.11
CA ALA A 11 6.87 3.41 -8.45
C ALA A 11 5.97 2.29 -8.92
N ASP A 12 5.55 1.44 -8.03
CA ASP A 12 4.67 0.35 -8.37
C ASP A 12 3.49 0.41 -7.45
N ALA A 13 2.40 0.97 -7.90
CA ALA A 13 1.24 1.17 -7.05
C ALA A 13 0.52 -0.11 -6.69
N THR A 14 0.88 -1.23 -7.28
CA THR A 14 0.27 -2.49 -6.92
C THR A 14 1.07 -3.22 -5.86
N ARG A 15 2.24 -2.67 -5.50
CA ARG A 15 3.09 -3.33 -4.53
C ARG A 15 3.36 -2.40 -3.35
N ILE A 16 3.15 -2.90 -2.17
CA ILE A 16 3.35 -2.10 -0.97
C ILE A 16 4.77 -2.27 -0.48
N SER A 17 5.45 -1.16 -0.30
CA SER A 17 6.81 -1.19 0.21
C SER A 17 6.84 -0.44 1.53
N LEU A 18 7.46 -1.01 2.52
CA LEU A 18 7.56 -0.36 3.83
C LEU A 18 8.98 0.10 4.10
N GLY A 19 9.82 0.15 3.07
CA GLY A 19 11.20 0.54 3.25
C GLY A 19 11.39 2.02 3.47
N GLU A 20 10.45 2.84 3.01
CA GLU A 20 10.55 4.27 3.16
C GLU A 20 9.40 4.77 4.00
N GLU A 21 9.66 5.74 4.81
CA GLU A 21 8.62 6.24 5.69
C GLU A 21 7.49 6.90 4.91
N TRP A 22 7.81 7.61 3.84
CA TRP A 22 6.76 8.26 3.07
C TRP A 22 5.83 7.24 2.42
N GLU A 23 6.34 6.07 2.10
CA GLU A 23 5.50 5.02 1.54
C GLU A 23 4.59 4.43 2.60
N VAL A 24 5.09 4.29 3.80
CA VAL A 24 4.27 3.81 4.89
C VAL A 24 3.12 4.78 5.13
N GLN A 25 3.42 6.06 5.14
CA GLN A 25 2.38 7.06 5.34
C GLN A 25 1.39 7.05 4.19
N TYR A 26 1.88 6.89 2.98
CA TYR A 26 1.01 6.84 1.81
C TYR A 26 0.02 5.68 1.94
N TRP A 27 0.52 4.50 2.23
CA TRP A 27 -0.35 3.34 2.29
C TRP A 27 -1.29 3.34 3.47
N THR A 28 -0.86 3.85 4.61
CA THR A 28 -1.75 3.94 5.76
C THR A 28 -2.91 4.87 5.45
N LYS A 29 -2.63 5.93 4.71
CA LYS A 29 -3.67 6.86 4.36
C LYS A 29 -4.59 6.27 3.31
N VAL A 30 -4.04 5.69 2.28
CA VAL A 30 -4.82 5.13 1.20
C VAL A 30 -5.70 3.99 1.69
N LEU A 31 -5.17 3.14 2.54
CA LEU A 31 -5.91 1.99 3.04
C LEU A 31 -6.70 2.28 4.29
N GLY A 32 -6.44 3.41 4.90
CA GLY A 32 -7.17 3.77 6.11
C GLY A 32 -6.83 2.89 7.31
N VAL A 33 -5.57 2.49 7.43
CA VAL A 33 -5.17 1.63 8.52
C VAL A 33 -3.98 2.25 9.24
N SER A 34 -3.67 1.76 10.42
CA SER A 34 -2.53 2.23 11.15
C SER A 34 -1.26 1.61 10.62
N LYS A 35 -0.12 2.14 11.04
CA LYS A 35 1.15 1.62 10.63
C LYS A 35 1.31 0.17 11.03
N GLU A 36 0.93 -0.15 12.25
CA GLU A 36 1.04 -1.50 12.74
C GLU A 36 0.14 -2.43 11.96
N ARG A 37 -1.06 -1.96 11.69
CA ARG A 37 -2.02 -2.76 10.93
C ARG A 37 -1.49 -3.02 9.53
N LEU A 38 -0.89 -2.00 8.92
CA LEU A 38 -0.35 -2.14 7.59
C LEU A 38 0.76 -3.19 7.57
N ALA A 39 1.65 -3.16 8.54
CA ALA A 39 2.72 -4.13 8.60
C ALA A 39 2.17 -5.55 8.75
N ASP A 40 1.13 -5.68 9.56
CA ASP A 40 0.53 -6.97 9.78
C ASP A 40 -0.13 -7.49 8.49
N LEU A 41 -0.80 -6.61 7.78
CA LEU A 41 -1.45 -6.99 6.54
C LEU A 41 -0.44 -7.44 5.49
N VAL A 42 0.68 -6.74 5.42
CA VAL A 42 1.72 -7.11 4.48
C VAL A 42 2.31 -8.46 4.87
N ARG A 43 2.42 -8.71 6.14
CA ARG A 43 2.96 -9.97 6.59
C ARG A 43 2.01 -11.12 6.27
N GLN A 44 0.72 -10.90 6.39
CA GLN A 44 -0.26 -11.95 6.16
C GLN A 44 -0.56 -12.17 4.69
N HIS A 45 -0.67 -11.10 3.94
CA HIS A 45 -1.10 -11.19 2.56
C HIS A 45 0.00 -10.92 1.55
N GLY A 46 1.20 -10.60 2.02
CA GLY A 46 2.26 -10.23 1.12
C GLY A 46 2.13 -8.75 0.79
N ASN A 47 2.97 -8.28 -0.09
CA ASN A 47 2.99 -6.87 -0.41
C ASN A 47 2.11 -6.54 -1.63
N SER A 48 1.08 -7.31 -1.87
CA SER A 48 0.16 -7.02 -2.95
C SER A 48 -0.95 -6.10 -2.45
N ALA A 49 -0.99 -4.89 -2.96
CA ALA A 49 -2.00 -3.93 -2.55
C ALA A 49 -3.40 -4.44 -2.86
N GLU A 50 -3.52 -5.16 -3.96
CA GLU A 50 -4.79 -5.70 -4.36
C GLU A 50 -5.33 -6.70 -3.35
N LYS A 51 -4.48 -7.60 -2.91
CA LYS A 51 -4.89 -8.58 -1.93
C LYS A 51 -5.25 -7.95 -0.60
N ILE A 52 -4.48 -6.96 -0.21
CA ILE A 52 -4.74 -6.29 1.06
C ILE A 52 -6.04 -5.51 0.99
N ARG A 53 -6.31 -4.86 -0.14
CA ARG A 53 -7.57 -4.15 -0.28
C ARG A 53 -8.74 -5.12 -0.21
N ALA A 54 -8.60 -6.27 -0.82
CA ALA A 54 -9.65 -7.26 -0.78
C ALA A 54 -9.89 -7.74 0.65
N ALA A 55 -8.83 -7.85 1.42
CA ALA A 55 -8.95 -8.30 2.80
C ALA A 55 -9.62 -7.24 3.67
N LEU A 56 -9.50 -5.98 3.30
CA LEU A 56 -10.07 -4.90 4.08
C LEU A 56 -11.52 -4.60 3.72
N LYS A 57 -12.00 -5.18 2.67
CA LYS A 57 -13.36 -4.89 2.26
C LYS A 57 -14.44 -5.52 3.12
#